data_bd60f929baa0c619c5e1a88a1f4af35e
#
_entry.id   bd60f929baa0c619c5e1a88a1f4af35e
#
_cell.length_a   1.000
_cell.length_b   1.000
_cell.length_c   1.000
_cell.angle_alpha   90.00
_cell.angle_beta   90.00
_cell.angle_gamma   90.00
#
_symmetry.space_group_name_H-M   'P 1'
#
loop_
_entity.id
_entity.type
_entity.pdbx_description
1 polymer ?
#
loop_
_entity_poly.entity_id
_entity_poly.type
_entity_poly.pdbx_seq_one_letter_code
_entity_poly.pdbx_strand_id
1 'polypeptide(L)'
;MHFAERIATKLARFGEEFTLNSATYRGIFKALDSGTMRTYLDDVEMMGVVHPALLLLTGPDVEISIDDTITRDGRVYYVLKTALQRIGDTPVAQIAILS
;
A
#
# COMPACT_ATOMS: atom_id res chain seq x y z
N MET A 1 -6.83 -15.24 15.52
CA MET A 1 -6.53 -13.83 15.74
C MET A 1 -7.52 -12.95 14.99
N HIS A 2 -8.25 -12.12 15.72
CA HIS A 2 -9.36 -11.37 15.13
C HIS A 2 -8.93 -10.17 14.29
N PHE A 3 -7.76 -9.60 14.54
CA PHE A 3 -7.32 -8.40 13.84
C PHE A 3 -7.00 -8.68 12.35
N ALA A 4 -6.28 -9.77 12.06
CA ALA A 4 -5.99 -10.14 10.68
C ALA A 4 -7.27 -10.49 9.91
N GLU A 5 -8.21 -11.16 10.55
CA GLU A 5 -9.51 -11.47 9.96
C GLU A 5 -10.33 -10.21 9.66
N ARG A 6 -10.26 -9.21 10.54
CA ARG A 6 -10.92 -7.92 10.32
C ARG A 6 -10.35 -7.19 9.11
N ILE A 7 -9.03 -7.19 8.95
CA ILE A 7 -8.38 -6.59 7.78
C ILE A 7 -8.79 -7.33 6.51
N ALA A 8 -8.75 -8.66 6.52
CA ALA A 8 -9.16 -9.47 5.37
C ALA A 8 -10.62 -9.19 4.99
N THR A 9 -11.51 -9.07 5.98
CA THR A 9 -12.91 -8.73 5.76
C THR A 9 -13.07 -7.34 5.14
N LYS A 10 -12.33 -6.34 5.63
CA LYS A 10 -12.36 -4.99 5.08
C LYS A 10 -11.82 -4.94 3.66
N LEU A 11 -10.75 -5.66 3.37
CA LEU A 11 -10.18 -5.75 2.03
C LEU A 11 -11.17 -6.38 1.05
N ALA A 12 -11.85 -7.44 1.46
CA ALA A 12 -12.86 -8.09 0.62
C ALA A 12 -14.06 -7.18 0.35
N ARG A 13 -14.42 -6.35 1.32
CA ARG A 13 -15.63 -5.51 1.25
C ARG A 13 -15.38 -4.15 0.63
N PHE A 14 -14.26 -3.50 0.94
CA PHE A 14 -13.94 -2.13 0.54
C PHE A 14 -12.72 -2.04 -0.40
N GLY A 15 -12.02 -3.14 -0.60
CA GLY A 15 -10.83 -3.14 -1.44
C GLY A 15 -11.16 -2.93 -2.91
N GLU A 16 -10.21 -2.33 -3.61
CA GLU A 16 -10.22 -2.18 -5.07
C GLU A 16 -9.21 -3.14 -5.67
N GLU A 17 -9.44 -3.56 -6.91
CA GLU A 17 -8.49 -4.39 -7.63
C GLU A 17 -7.31 -3.56 -8.12
N PHE A 18 -6.13 -4.15 -8.07
CA PHE A 18 -4.93 -3.60 -8.69
C PHE A 18 -4.09 -4.74 -9.25
N THR A 19 -3.21 -4.41 -10.19
CA THR A 19 -2.31 -5.38 -10.82
C THR A 19 -0.88 -5.13 -10.37
N LEU A 20 -0.22 -6.20 -9.94
CA LEU A 20 1.19 -6.20 -9.54
C LEU A 20 1.84 -7.44 -10.14
N ASN A 21 2.90 -7.23 -10.94
CA ASN A 21 3.63 -8.34 -11.57
C ASN A 21 2.71 -9.33 -12.34
N SER A 22 1.76 -8.80 -13.08
CA SER A 22 0.79 -9.55 -13.89
C SER A 22 -0.24 -10.35 -13.09
N ALA A 23 -0.27 -10.21 -11.77
CA ALA A 23 -1.28 -10.81 -10.91
C ALA A 23 -2.23 -9.74 -10.38
N THR A 24 -3.47 -10.11 -10.13
CA THR A 24 -4.49 -9.20 -9.61
C THR A 24 -4.71 -9.45 -8.13
N TYR A 25 -4.70 -8.37 -7.36
CA TYR A 25 -4.90 -8.38 -5.92
C TYR A 25 -5.95 -7.33 -5.54
N ARG A 26 -6.33 -7.31 -4.27
CA ARG A 26 -7.22 -6.30 -3.72
C ARG A 26 -6.52 -5.53 -2.62
N GLY A 27 -6.74 -4.22 -2.60
CA GLY A 27 -6.19 -3.34 -1.56
C GLY A 27 -7.08 -2.14 -1.35
N ILE A 28 -6.83 -1.42 -0.27
CA ILE A 28 -7.53 -0.17 0.03
C ILE A 28 -6.59 0.98 -0.30
N PHE A 29 -7.04 1.89 -1.16
CA PHE A 29 -6.26 3.05 -1.60
C PHE A 29 -6.78 4.31 -0.92
N LYS A 30 -5.86 5.15 -0.47
CA LYS A 30 -6.18 6.44 0.14
C LYS A 30 -5.23 7.50 -0.38
N ALA A 31 -5.76 8.64 -0.77
CA ALA A 31 -4.94 9.78 -1.16
C ALA A 31 -4.15 10.30 0.04
N LEU A 32 -2.89 10.66 -0.20
CA LEU A 32 -2.01 11.17 0.84
C LEU A 32 -1.82 12.68 0.68
N ASP A 33 -1.92 13.40 1.80
CA ASP A 33 -1.47 14.78 1.91
C ASP A 33 0.01 14.83 2.33
N SER A 34 0.61 16.02 2.25
CA SER A 34 2.02 16.20 2.59
C SER A 34 2.34 15.88 4.04
N GLY A 35 1.44 16.20 4.96
CA GLY A 35 1.63 15.92 6.39
C GLY A 35 1.65 14.42 6.68
N THR A 36 0.74 13.67 6.07
CA THR A 36 0.69 12.22 6.22
C THR A 36 1.91 11.56 5.58
N MET A 37 2.33 12.05 4.40
CA MET A 37 3.53 11.52 3.75
C MET A 37 4.78 11.67 4.61
N ARG A 38 4.94 12.79 5.34
CA ARG A 38 6.09 13.00 6.22
C ARG A 38 6.15 12.04 7.41
N THR A 39 5.05 11.40 7.73
CA THR A 39 5.01 10.34 8.74
C THR A 39 5.73 9.08 8.25
N TYR A 40 5.72 8.82 6.93
CA TYR A 40 6.26 7.61 6.33
C TYR A 40 7.55 7.85 5.54
N LEU A 41 7.74 9.06 5.00
CA LEU A 41 8.85 9.40 4.11
C LEU A 41 9.72 10.50 4.72
N ASP A 42 11.03 10.40 4.55
CA ASP A 42 11.95 11.48 4.91
C ASP A 42 11.97 12.57 3.80
N ASP A 43 12.73 13.64 4.03
CA ASP A 43 12.79 14.76 3.09
C ASP A 43 13.34 14.37 1.72
N VAL A 44 14.30 13.44 1.68
CA VAL A 44 14.87 12.97 0.42
C VAL A 44 13.85 12.15 -0.35
N GLU A 45 13.14 11.26 0.34
CA GLU A 45 12.09 10.46 -0.28
C GLU A 45 10.94 11.33 -0.79
N MET A 46 10.58 12.38 -0.04
CA MET A 46 9.54 13.34 -0.44
C MET A 46 9.86 14.06 -1.74
N MET A 47 11.13 14.29 -2.05
CA MET A 47 11.55 14.94 -3.29
C MET A 47 11.22 14.11 -4.53
N GLY A 48 11.11 12.79 -4.38
CA GLY A 48 10.75 11.89 -5.47
C GLY A 48 9.25 11.69 -5.69
N VAL A 49 8.41 12.30 -4.85
CA VAL A 49 6.96 12.10 -4.91
C VAL A 49 6.33 12.94 -6.02
N VAL A 50 5.56 12.29 -6.86
CA VAL A 50 4.72 12.95 -7.87
C VAL A 50 3.28 12.87 -7.41
N HIS A 51 2.59 14.01 -7.36
CA HIS A 51 1.21 14.04 -6.90
C HIS A 51 0.21 13.67 -8.02
N PRO A 52 -0.92 13.01 -7.66
CA PRO A 52 -1.28 12.61 -6.30
C PRO A 52 -0.56 11.33 -5.87
N ALA A 53 -0.06 11.32 -4.63
CA ALA A 53 0.47 10.11 -4.02
C ALA A 53 -0.63 9.34 -3.31
N LEU A 54 -0.47 8.03 -3.22
CA LEU A 54 -1.46 7.14 -2.61
C LEU A 54 -0.84 6.28 -1.52
N LEU A 55 -1.64 5.99 -0.50
CA LEU A 55 -1.36 4.94 0.46
C LEU A 55 -2.15 3.71 0.02
N LEU A 56 -1.48 2.57 -0.09
CA LEU A 56 -2.10 1.28 -0.37
C LEU A 56 -2.01 0.39 0.87
N LEU A 57 -3.14 -0.13 1.32
CA LEU A 57 -3.20 -1.12 2.39
C LEU A 57 -3.57 -2.47 1.78
N THR A 58 -2.75 -3.48 2.03
CA THR A 58 -2.99 -4.86 1.54
C THR A 58 -2.87 -5.86 2.70
N GLY A 59 -3.24 -7.11 2.42
CA GLY A 59 -2.91 -8.23 3.30
C GLY A 59 -1.39 -8.48 3.31
N PRO A 60 -0.89 -9.19 4.33
CA PRO A 60 0.56 -9.39 4.49
C PRO A 60 1.16 -10.39 3.50
N ASP A 61 0.33 -11.14 2.80
CA ASP A 61 0.73 -12.17 1.83
C ASP A 61 1.02 -11.59 0.43
N VAL A 62 0.69 -10.34 0.18
CA VAL A 62 1.00 -9.68 -1.10
C VAL A 62 2.45 -9.19 -1.05
N GLU A 63 3.29 -9.71 -1.94
CA GLU A 63 4.69 -9.34 -2.00
C GLU A 63 4.88 -8.06 -2.80
N ILE A 64 5.09 -6.95 -2.10
CA ILE A 64 5.33 -5.64 -2.70
C ILE A 64 6.73 -5.18 -2.32
N SER A 65 7.51 -4.78 -3.32
CA SER A 65 8.87 -4.27 -3.12
C SER A 65 9.00 -2.84 -3.63
N ILE A 66 9.96 -2.10 -3.10
CA ILE A 66 10.32 -0.77 -3.60
C ILE A 66 10.65 -0.89 -5.10
N ASP A 67 10.22 0.10 -5.87
CA ASP A 67 10.35 0.18 -7.33
C ASP A 67 9.42 -0.75 -8.13
N ASP A 68 8.61 -1.57 -7.47
CA ASP A 68 7.55 -2.29 -8.17
C ASP A 68 6.56 -1.29 -8.79
N THR A 69 5.87 -1.73 -9.84
CA THR A 69 4.80 -0.94 -10.45
C THR A 69 3.45 -1.54 -10.09
N ILE A 70 2.51 -0.68 -9.75
CA ILE A 70 1.13 -1.06 -9.45
C ILE A 70 0.22 -0.34 -10.42
N THR A 71 -0.63 -1.09 -11.13
CA THR A 71 -1.62 -0.53 -12.04
C THR A 71 -2.99 -0.58 -11.37
N ARG A 72 -3.62 0.57 -11.27
CA ARG A 72 -4.95 0.73 -10.72
C ARG A 72 -5.75 1.66 -11.62
N ASP A 73 -6.89 1.18 -12.07
CA ASP A 73 -7.81 1.98 -12.88
C ASP A 73 -7.13 2.63 -14.09
N GLY A 74 -6.27 1.87 -14.77
CA GLY A 74 -5.55 2.32 -15.96
C GLY A 74 -4.35 3.21 -15.70
N ARG A 75 -4.03 3.53 -14.45
CA ARG A 75 -2.86 4.35 -14.08
C ARG A 75 -1.78 3.48 -13.45
N VAL A 76 -0.53 3.79 -13.78
CA VAL A 76 0.63 3.10 -13.26
C VAL A 76 1.27 3.94 -12.17
N TYR A 77 1.53 3.31 -11.02
CA TYR A 77 2.19 3.93 -9.87
C TYR A 77 3.47 3.15 -9.55
N TYR A 78 4.46 3.85 -9.02
CA TYR A 78 5.69 3.24 -8.51
C TYR A 78 5.63 3.14 -7.00
N VAL A 79 6.14 2.04 -6.46
CA VAL A 79 6.22 1.82 -5.01
C VAL A 79 7.47 2.54 -4.48
N LEU A 80 7.25 3.54 -3.64
CA LEU A 80 8.34 4.32 -3.03
C LEU A 80 8.81 3.70 -1.74
N LYS A 81 7.90 3.14 -0.96
CA LYS A 81 8.21 2.58 0.36
C LYS A 81 7.17 1.55 0.75
N THR A 82 7.58 0.54 1.49
CA THR A 82 6.68 -0.47 2.05
C THR A 82 6.95 -0.62 3.55
N ALA A 83 5.91 -0.99 4.29
CA ALA A 83 6.02 -1.30 5.71
C ALA A 83 5.07 -2.43 6.06
N LEU A 84 5.59 -3.45 6.72
CA LEU A 84 4.80 -4.59 7.19
C LEU A 84 4.29 -4.26 8.59
N GLN A 85 2.99 -4.38 8.78
CA GLN A 85 2.34 -4.16 10.08
C GLN A 85 2.20 -5.49 10.78
N ARG A 86 2.62 -5.55 12.05
CA ARG A 86 2.60 -6.77 12.85
C ARG A 86 1.90 -6.54 14.18
N ILE A 87 1.33 -7.62 14.70
CA ILE A 87 0.89 -7.70 16.09
C ILE A 87 1.75 -8.81 16.71
N GLY A 88 2.67 -8.45 17.62
CA GLY A 88 3.71 -9.37 18.07
C GLY A 88 4.56 -9.81 16.88
N ASP A 89 4.66 -11.12 16.67
CA ASP A 89 5.41 -11.70 15.55
C ASP A 89 4.54 -12.00 14.32
N THR A 90 3.24 -11.69 14.39
CA THR A 90 2.31 -12.05 13.33
C THR A 90 2.08 -10.88 12.38
N PRO A 91 2.44 -11.01 11.08
CA PRO A 91 2.09 -10.02 10.08
C PRO A 91 0.58 -9.97 9.88
N VAL A 92 -0.01 -8.76 9.88
CA VAL A 92 -1.46 -8.60 9.73
C VAL A 92 -1.85 -7.74 8.53
N ALA A 93 -0.95 -6.88 8.07
CA ALA A 93 -1.20 -6.00 6.93
C ALA A 93 0.11 -5.48 6.36
N GLN A 94 0.05 -4.91 5.17
CA GLN A 94 1.17 -4.22 4.54
C GLN A 94 0.70 -2.89 4.01
N ILE A 95 1.56 -1.87 4.18
CA ILE A 95 1.32 -0.52 3.67
C ILE A 95 2.36 -0.24 2.59
N ALA A 96 1.94 0.37 1.49
CA ALA A 96 2.83 0.85 0.44
C ALA A 96 2.49 2.31 0.12
N ILE A 97 3.53 3.10 -0.12
CA ILE A 97 3.41 4.48 -0.58
C ILE A 97 3.68 4.49 -2.08
N LEU A 98 2.73 5.00 -2.84
CA LEU A 98 2.74 4.99 -4.30
C LEU A 98 2.78 6.41 -4.86
N SER A 99 3.51 6.53 -5.95
CA SER A 99 3.55 7.81 -6.69
C SER A 99 3.59 7.59 -8.20
#